data_bb9876689ae728d2f882c52edea3f717
#
_entry.id   bb9876689ae728d2f882c52edea3f717
#
_cell.length_a   1.000
_cell.length_b   1.000
_cell.length_c   1.000
_cell.angle_alpha   90.00
_cell.angle_beta   90.00
_cell.angle_gamma   90.00
#
_symmetry.space_group_name_H-M   'P 1'
#
loop_
_entity.id
_entity.type
_entity.pdbx_description
1 polymer ?
#
loop_
_entity_poly.entity_id
_entity_poly.type
_entity_poly.pdbx_seq_one_letter_code
_entity_poly.pdbx_strand_id
1 'polypeptide(L)'
;MRRPVLALMIVLLLAASTVVFRGVRRTVVEHPAAAAALPFGGEPSHLDPAEFTTRIDHPYWPMRPGSRWVYRQTGADGSRRIEVTVTHRTRTVMGVQARVVHDVATEDGEVTEDTYDWYAQDADGNLWYLGEDTRRLEDGKVTSTEGSWQAGVDGAQPGILQPAQPSPGMAYRQEYGAKARDTAAVLSLHQRAKVPSGLFEHVLVTKEFTPLEPKLLKHDFFALGVGPVLSLTVSGGSDREELLRFEPAPP
;
A
#
# COMPACT_ATOMS: atom_id res chain seq x y z
N MET A 1 8.91 -26.94 -18.66
CA MET A 1 9.57 -25.84 -19.41
C MET A 1 8.53 -24.77 -19.65
N ARG A 2 8.38 -23.83 -18.73
CA ARG A 2 7.48 -22.67 -18.87
C ARG A 2 8.28 -21.55 -19.54
N ARG A 3 7.73 -20.95 -20.57
CA ARG A 3 8.39 -19.89 -21.37
C ARG A 3 8.24 -18.55 -20.65
N PRO A 4 9.23 -17.65 -20.67
CA PRO A 4 9.07 -16.31 -20.15
C PRO A 4 8.08 -15.53 -21.00
N VAL A 5 7.12 -14.85 -20.36
CA VAL A 5 6.16 -13.97 -21.02
C VAL A 5 6.89 -12.67 -21.37
N LEU A 6 7.12 -12.48 -22.66
CA LEU A 6 7.66 -11.27 -23.25
C LEU A 6 6.52 -10.24 -23.35
N ALA A 7 6.60 -9.14 -22.64
CA ALA A 7 5.63 -8.04 -22.72
C ALA A 7 5.72 -7.36 -24.09
N LEU A 8 4.66 -7.45 -24.89
CA LEU A 8 4.52 -6.80 -26.19
C LEU A 8 4.04 -5.36 -26.01
N MET A 9 4.90 -4.40 -26.35
CA MET A 9 4.56 -2.98 -26.46
C MET A 9 3.60 -2.75 -27.65
N ILE A 10 2.45 -2.16 -27.37
CA ILE A 10 1.60 -1.55 -28.41
C ILE A 10 1.45 -0.06 -28.11
N VAL A 11 2.01 0.76 -29.00
CA VAL A 11 1.88 2.23 -28.99
C VAL A 11 0.55 2.59 -29.65
N LEU A 12 -0.31 3.34 -28.96
CA LEU A 12 -1.50 3.98 -29.53
C LEU A 12 -1.45 5.48 -29.30
N LEU A 13 -1.38 6.22 -30.41
CA LEU A 13 -1.49 7.67 -30.48
C LEU A 13 -2.92 8.11 -30.13
N LEU A 14 -3.06 9.05 -29.20
CA LEU A 14 -4.31 9.72 -28.92
C LEU A 14 -4.24 11.18 -29.34
N ALA A 15 -5.18 11.56 -30.21
CA ALA A 15 -5.39 12.92 -30.69
C ALA A 15 -6.00 13.81 -29.62
N ALA A 16 -5.47 15.00 -29.47
CA ALA A 16 -5.97 16.03 -28.57
C ALA A 16 -7.24 16.70 -29.13
N SER A 17 -8.29 16.72 -28.33
CA SER A 17 -9.47 17.59 -28.55
C SER A 17 -9.53 18.65 -27.46
N THR A 18 -9.32 19.90 -27.87
CA THR A 18 -9.43 21.09 -27.02
C THR A 18 -10.89 21.46 -26.79
N VAL A 19 -11.36 21.40 -25.55
CA VAL A 19 -12.65 21.97 -25.13
C VAL A 19 -12.38 23.21 -24.30
N VAL A 20 -12.87 24.35 -24.80
CA VAL A 20 -12.82 25.66 -24.13
C VAL A 20 -13.96 25.75 -23.12
N PHE A 21 -13.65 25.84 -21.83
CA PHE A 21 -14.63 26.13 -20.77
C PHE A 21 -14.58 27.59 -20.36
N ARG A 22 -15.72 28.29 -20.50
CA ARG A 22 -15.96 29.66 -20.01
C ARG A 22 -16.02 29.63 -18.47
N GLY A 23 -15.29 30.57 -17.86
CA GLY A 23 -15.11 30.68 -16.43
C GLY A 23 -16.38 31.01 -15.64
N VAL A 24 -16.58 30.24 -14.58
CA VAL A 24 -17.44 30.61 -13.43
C VAL A 24 -16.51 30.99 -12.29
N ARG A 25 -16.59 32.25 -11.83
CA ARG A 25 -15.86 32.71 -10.65
C ARG A 25 -16.44 31.99 -9.43
N ARG A 26 -15.68 31.05 -8.83
CA ARG A 26 -15.94 30.52 -7.51
C ARG A 26 -15.24 31.40 -6.46
N THR A 27 -15.99 31.86 -5.50
CA THR A 27 -15.50 32.43 -4.25
C THR A 27 -14.62 31.38 -3.54
N VAL A 28 -13.37 31.73 -3.30
CA VAL A 28 -12.44 30.92 -2.53
C VAL A 28 -12.88 31.03 -1.07
N VAL A 29 -13.36 29.95 -0.50
CA VAL A 29 -13.50 29.79 0.95
C VAL A 29 -12.12 29.45 1.47
N GLU A 30 -11.51 30.34 2.25
CA GLU A 30 -10.26 30.04 2.95
C GLU A 30 -10.47 28.87 3.88
N HIS A 31 -9.75 27.78 3.64
CA HIS A 31 -9.68 26.63 4.53
C HIS A 31 -8.61 26.90 5.60
N PRO A 32 -8.84 26.49 6.86
CA PRO A 32 -7.84 26.67 7.92
C PRO A 32 -6.57 25.86 7.66
N ALA A 33 -5.46 26.41 8.16
CA ALA A 33 -4.07 25.96 8.13
C ALA A 33 -3.80 24.60 7.47
N ALA A 34 -3.00 24.65 6.41
CA ALA A 34 -2.53 23.45 5.72
C ALA A 34 -1.94 22.46 6.72
N ALA A 35 -2.54 21.27 6.81
CA ALA A 35 -1.87 20.13 7.40
C ALA A 35 -0.49 19.99 6.76
N ALA A 36 0.51 19.63 7.57
CA ALA A 36 1.88 19.44 7.08
C ALA A 36 1.85 18.61 5.79
N ALA A 37 2.53 19.07 4.75
CA ALA A 37 2.51 18.40 3.45
C ALA A 37 3.07 16.99 3.62
N LEU A 38 2.26 15.98 3.29
CA LEU A 38 2.70 14.60 3.27
C LEU A 38 3.77 14.42 2.19
N PRO A 39 4.70 13.46 2.34
CA PRO A 39 5.70 13.18 1.32
C PRO A 39 5.08 12.96 -0.06
N PHE A 40 5.38 13.84 -0.99
CA PHE A 40 4.97 13.76 -2.38
C PHE A 40 6.10 14.30 -3.25
N GLY A 41 6.63 13.44 -4.17
CA GLY A 41 7.76 13.81 -5.01
C GLY A 41 9.11 13.36 -4.46
N GLY A 42 10.21 14.02 -4.86
CA GLY A 42 11.60 13.61 -4.59
C GLY A 42 12.23 14.21 -3.34
N GLU A 43 11.47 14.74 -2.41
CA GLU A 43 12.02 15.40 -1.22
C GLU A 43 12.55 14.38 -0.22
N PRO A 44 13.77 14.55 0.31
CA PRO A 44 14.28 13.71 1.38
C PRO A 44 13.41 13.92 2.62
N SER A 45 12.86 12.82 3.15
CA SER A 45 12.15 12.85 4.42
C SER A 45 13.19 12.73 5.54
N HIS A 46 13.25 13.74 6.39
CA HIS A 46 13.96 13.65 7.66
C HIS A 46 12.97 13.19 8.71
N LEU A 47 13.27 12.03 9.35
CA LEU A 47 12.46 11.50 10.43
C LEU A 47 13.13 11.82 11.77
N ASP A 48 12.39 12.41 12.72
CA ASP A 48 12.81 12.44 14.11
C ASP A 48 12.32 11.15 14.79
N PRO A 49 13.22 10.23 15.18
CA PRO A 49 12.80 8.97 15.79
C PRO A 49 11.97 9.13 17.08
N ALA A 50 12.08 10.26 17.77
CA ALA A 50 11.32 10.53 18.98
C ALA A 50 9.82 10.75 18.74
N GLU A 51 9.44 11.09 17.50
CA GLU A 51 8.05 11.29 17.10
C GLU A 51 7.36 10.00 16.65
N PHE A 52 8.04 8.86 16.70
CA PHE A 52 7.51 7.58 16.19
C PHE A 52 7.22 6.57 17.30
N THR A 53 6.23 5.73 17.04
CA THR A 53 5.87 4.60 17.88
C THR A 53 5.64 3.32 17.07
N THR A 54 5.91 2.18 17.71
CA THR A 54 5.54 0.85 17.19
C THR A 54 4.10 0.45 17.52
N ARG A 55 3.39 1.27 18.32
CA ARG A 55 1.96 1.11 18.54
C ARG A 55 1.25 1.77 17.37
N ILE A 56 0.69 0.95 16.50
CA ILE A 56 -0.03 1.39 15.31
C ILE A 56 -1.52 1.19 15.57
N ASP A 57 -2.23 2.28 15.83
CA ASP A 57 -3.68 2.31 16.09
C ASP A 57 -4.44 3.15 15.02
N HIS A 58 -3.82 3.31 13.85
CA HIS A 58 -4.41 4.02 12.72
C HIS A 58 -5.81 3.48 12.38
N PRO A 59 -6.84 4.35 12.25
CA PRO A 59 -8.24 3.91 12.11
C PRO A 59 -8.49 2.96 10.93
N TYR A 60 -7.82 3.18 9.79
CA TYR A 60 -7.98 2.37 8.58
C TYR A 60 -6.96 1.24 8.44
N TRP A 61 -5.99 1.11 9.34
CA TRP A 61 -5.10 -0.04 9.37
C TRP A 61 -4.42 -0.20 10.74
N PRO A 62 -5.16 -0.65 11.77
CA PRO A 62 -4.57 -0.91 13.08
C PRO A 62 -3.70 -2.17 13.02
N MET A 63 -2.43 -2.05 13.44
CA MET A 63 -1.47 -3.15 13.42
C MET A 63 -1.06 -3.55 14.85
N ARG A 64 -1.99 -4.11 15.61
CA ARG A 64 -1.68 -4.65 16.95
C ARG A 64 -0.94 -5.98 16.80
N PRO A 65 0.18 -6.22 17.53
CA PRO A 65 0.88 -7.51 17.52
C PRO A 65 -0.07 -8.67 17.82
N GLY A 66 -0.04 -9.69 16.96
CA GLY A 66 -0.96 -10.83 16.99
C GLY A 66 -2.18 -10.70 16.08
N SER A 67 -2.47 -9.52 15.51
CA SER A 67 -3.50 -9.39 14.48
C SER A 67 -3.09 -10.15 13.22
N ARG A 68 -4.06 -10.75 12.54
CA ARG A 68 -3.84 -11.54 11.32
C ARG A 68 -4.95 -11.33 10.32
N TRP A 69 -4.55 -11.17 9.05
CA TRP A 69 -5.44 -11.14 7.89
C TRP A 69 -5.16 -12.33 7.00
N VAL A 70 -6.20 -12.84 6.38
CA VAL A 70 -6.11 -13.90 5.40
C VAL A 70 -6.85 -13.45 4.16
N TYR A 71 -6.15 -13.42 3.03
CA TYR A 71 -6.70 -13.02 1.74
C TYR A 71 -6.67 -14.17 0.74
N ARG A 72 -7.48 -14.01 -0.29
CA ARG A 72 -7.38 -14.73 -1.55
C ARG A 72 -7.09 -13.72 -2.64
N GLN A 73 -6.00 -13.90 -3.34
CA GLN A 73 -5.73 -13.18 -4.57
C GLN A 73 -6.06 -14.09 -5.76
N THR A 74 -6.72 -13.52 -6.78
CA THR A 74 -7.02 -14.18 -8.06
C THR A 74 -6.60 -13.25 -9.19
N GLY A 75 -6.09 -13.82 -10.28
CA GLY A 75 -5.63 -13.06 -11.44
C GLY A 75 -5.41 -13.98 -12.63
N ALA A 76 -4.69 -13.47 -13.63
CA ALA A 76 -4.41 -14.22 -14.86
C ALA A 76 -3.58 -15.50 -14.61
N ASP A 77 -2.72 -15.48 -13.58
CA ASP A 77 -1.79 -16.57 -13.26
C ASP A 77 -2.37 -17.60 -12.29
N GLY A 78 -3.62 -17.43 -11.85
CA GLY A 78 -4.28 -18.36 -10.95
C GLY A 78 -4.80 -17.74 -9.66
N SER A 79 -4.73 -18.51 -8.59
CA SER A 79 -5.20 -18.09 -7.26
C SER A 79 -4.17 -18.42 -6.21
N ARG A 80 -3.86 -17.45 -5.34
CA ARG A 80 -2.99 -17.65 -4.17
C ARG A 80 -3.68 -17.19 -2.88
N ARG A 81 -3.25 -17.77 -1.79
CA ARG A 81 -3.64 -17.38 -0.44
C ARG A 81 -2.53 -16.52 0.15
N ILE A 82 -2.90 -15.42 0.78
CA ILE A 82 -1.97 -14.51 1.44
C ILE A 82 -2.33 -14.44 2.92
N GLU A 83 -1.34 -14.55 3.79
CA GLU A 83 -1.49 -14.42 5.23
C GLU A 83 -0.57 -13.32 5.76
N VAL A 84 -1.17 -12.25 6.29
CA VAL A 84 -0.47 -11.12 6.89
C VAL A 84 -0.58 -11.20 8.40
N THR A 85 0.54 -11.18 9.12
CA THR A 85 0.58 -11.27 10.59
C THR A 85 1.41 -10.14 11.17
N VAL A 86 0.84 -9.38 12.09
CA VAL A 86 1.58 -8.38 12.87
C VAL A 86 2.40 -9.11 13.94
N THR A 87 3.70 -9.11 13.81
CA THR A 87 4.59 -9.80 14.75
C THR A 87 4.84 -8.97 16.01
N HIS A 88 5.38 -9.60 17.06
CA HIS A 88 5.89 -8.89 18.24
C HIS A 88 7.29 -8.28 18.01
N ARG A 89 7.92 -8.58 16.88
CA ARG A 89 9.26 -8.10 16.53
C ARG A 89 9.24 -6.62 16.15
N THR A 90 10.36 -5.97 16.39
CA THR A 90 10.64 -4.62 15.90
C THR A 90 11.97 -4.61 15.14
N ARG A 91 12.16 -3.60 14.28
CA ARG A 91 13.39 -3.33 13.55
C ARG A 91 13.68 -1.83 13.59
N THR A 92 14.95 -1.46 13.74
CA THR A 92 15.37 -0.07 13.64
C THR A 92 15.69 0.27 12.19
N VAL A 93 15.01 1.29 11.63
CA VAL A 93 15.25 1.84 10.30
C VAL A 93 15.39 3.35 10.42
N MET A 94 16.49 3.95 9.95
CA MET A 94 16.79 5.38 10.10
C MET A 94 16.67 5.90 11.56
N GLY A 95 16.96 5.04 12.55
CA GLY A 95 16.80 5.36 13.98
C GLY A 95 15.37 5.13 14.52
N VAL A 96 14.36 5.03 13.65
CA VAL A 96 12.96 4.77 14.04
C VAL A 96 12.77 3.29 14.36
N GLN A 97 12.10 3.00 15.49
CA GLN A 97 11.66 1.66 15.83
C GLN A 97 10.40 1.32 15.04
N ALA A 98 10.51 0.42 14.08
CA ALA A 98 9.42 -0.05 13.24
C ALA A 98 8.81 -1.35 13.76
N ARG A 99 7.51 -1.54 13.59
CA ARG A 99 6.80 -2.81 13.76
C ARG A 99 7.10 -3.69 12.56
N VAL A 100 7.44 -4.96 12.80
CA VAL A 100 7.61 -5.95 11.74
C VAL A 100 6.29 -6.69 11.50
N VAL A 101 5.82 -6.63 10.26
CA VAL A 101 4.66 -7.40 9.76
C VAL A 101 5.20 -8.47 8.84
N HIS A 102 4.63 -9.68 8.91
CA HIS A 102 5.04 -10.83 8.12
C HIS A 102 3.91 -11.20 7.16
N ASP A 103 4.21 -11.18 5.88
CA ASP A 103 3.32 -11.53 4.78
C ASP A 103 3.83 -12.80 4.10
N VAL A 104 2.95 -13.78 3.91
CA VAL A 104 3.28 -15.05 3.26
C VAL A 104 2.24 -15.37 2.20
N ALA A 105 2.67 -15.45 0.94
CA ALA A 105 1.84 -15.93 -0.15
C ALA A 105 2.09 -17.42 -0.42
N THR A 106 1.00 -18.17 -0.60
CA THR A 106 1.03 -19.61 -0.91
C THR A 106 0.18 -19.91 -2.13
N GLU A 107 0.69 -20.74 -3.03
CA GLU A 107 0.00 -21.27 -4.19
C GLU A 107 0.09 -22.81 -4.15
N ASP A 108 -1.04 -23.50 -4.28
CA ASP A 108 -1.14 -24.96 -4.22
C ASP A 108 -0.51 -25.60 -2.95
N GLY A 109 -0.46 -24.84 -1.85
CA GLY A 109 0.10 -25.26 -0.57
C GLY A 109 1.61 -24.99 -0.41
N GLU A 110 2.28 -24.48 -1.43
CA GLU A 110 3.69 -24.10 -1.38
C GLU A 110 3.85 -22.58 -1.20
N VAL A 111 4.85 -22.17 -0.41
CA VAL A 111 5.17 -20.75 -0.22
C VAL A 111 5.85 -20.24 -1.49
N THR A 112 5.24 -19.21 -2.10
CA THR A 112 5.76 -18.55 -3.29
C THR A 112 6.37 -17.17 -2.99
N GLU A 113 5.96 -16.53 -1.87
CA GLU A 113 6.53 -15.27 -1.42
C GLU A 113 6.53 -15.20 0.11
N ASP A 114 7.62 -14.68 0.69
CA ASP A 114 7.85 -14.49 2.12
C ASP A 114 8.44 -13.09 2.33
N THR A 115 7.64 -12.18 2.92
CA THR A 115 7.98 -10.75 3.06
C THR A 115 7.88 -10.30 4.51
N TYR A 116 8.83 -9.45 4.91
CA TYR A 116 8.83 -8.77 6.20
C TYR A 116 8.81 -7.27 5.97
N ASP A 117 7.69 -6.65 6.25
CA ASP A 117 7.45 -5.21 6.14
C ASP A 117 7.75 -4.47 7.43
N TRP A 118 8.12 -3.19 7.33
CA TRP A 118 8.43 -2.36 8.50
C TRP A 118 7.62 -1.08 8.51
N TYR A 119 6.75 -0.97 9.52
CA TYR A 119 5.83 0.14 9.69
C TYR A 119 6.03 0.85 11.02
N ALA A 120 5.77 2.17 11.05
CA ALA A 120 5.72 2.95 12.28
C ALA A 120 4.61 4.00 12.16
N GLN A 121 4.09 4.46 13.29
CA GLN A 121 3.13 5.55 13.33
C GLN A 121 3.80 6.77 13.93
N ASP A 122 3.63 7.95 13.29
CA ASP A 122 4.14 9.21 13.84
C ASP A 122 3.18 9.82 14.87
N ALA A 123 3.62 10.89 15.53
CA ALA A 123 2.84 11.59 16.55
C ALA A 123 1.56 12.25 16.00
N ASP A 124 1.54 12.57 14.70
CA ASP A 124 0.35 13.10 14.01
C ASP A 124 -0.66 12.00 13.66
N GLY A 125 -0.26 10.73 13.77
CA GLY A 125 -1.07 9.54 13.47
C GLY A 125 -0.92 9.00 12.05
N ASN A 126 0.01 9.53 11.24
CA ASN A 126 0.28 8.95 9.92
C ASN A 126 0.97 7.59 10.07
N LEU A 127 0.56 6.64 9.25
CA LEU A 127 1.19 5.33 9.13
C LEU A 127 2.29 5.40 8.07
N TRP A 128 3.53 5.15 8.48
CA TRP A 128 4.72 5.19 7.64
C TRP A 128 5.18 3.80 7.22
N TYR A 129 5.64 3.71 5.97
CA TYR A 129 6.30 2.55 5.42
C TYR A 129 7.80 2.82 5.30
N LEU A 130 8.61 1.95 5.92
CA LEU A 130 10.05 2.14 6.08
C LEU A 130 10.86 1.13 5.26
N GLY A 131 10.19 0.18 4.61
CA GLY A 131 10.82 -0.81 3.75
C GLY A 131 10.34 -2.24 3.99
N GLU A 132 10.90 -3.16 3.20
CA GLU A 132 10.60 -4.59 3.24
C GLU A 132 11.81 -5.46 2.89
N ASP A 133 11.75 -6.72 3.34
CA ASP A 133 12.63 -7.83 2.92
C ASP A 133 11.76 -8.91 2.28
N THR A 134 11.67 -8.90 0.96
CA THR A 134 10.85 -9.79 0.14
C THR A 134 11.70 -10.90 -0.46
N ARG A 135 11.18 -12.13 -0.44
CA ARG A 135 11.76 -13.33 -1.04
C ARG A 135 10.73 -14.06 -1.86
N ARG A 136 10.96 -14.19 -3.14
CA ARG A 136 10.19 -15.09 -4.00
C ARG A 136 10.82 -16.46 -4.02
N LEU A 137 9.99 -17.50 -3.91
CA LEU A 137 10.42 -18.87 -3.81
C LEU A 137 9.83 -19.72 -4.94
N GLU A 138 10.63 -20.67 -5.45
CA GLU A 138 10.22 -21.76 -6.32
C GLU A 138 10.83 -23.06 -5.76
N ASP A 139 10.02 -24.08 -5.58
CA ASP A 139 10.44 -25.36 -4.97
C ASP A 139 11.19 -25.18 -3.62
N GLY A 140 10.71 -24.25 -2.78
CA GLY A 140 11.30 -23.92 -1.48
C GLY A 140 12.65 -23.19 -1.54
N LYS A 141 13.10 -22.75 -2.71
CA LYS A 141 14.35 -22.01 -2.89
C LYS A 141 14.09 -20.57 -3.28
N VAL A 142 14.82 -19.65 -2.65
CA VAL A 142 14.75 -18.23 -3.00
C VAL A 142 15.28 -18.02 -4.42
N THR A 143 14.45 -17.49 -5.31
CA THR A 143 14.78 -17.20 -6.71
C THR A 143 14.93 -15.71 -6.99
N SER A 144 14.31 -14.84 -6.16
CA SER A 144 14.40 -13.39 -6.28
C SER A 144 14.22 -12.71 -4.93
N THR A 145 14.83 -11.54 -4.77
CA THR A 145 14.59 -10.58 -3.69
C THR A 145 14.12 -9.23 -4.25
N GLU A 146 13.60 -9.25 -5.48
CA GLU A 146 13.07 -8.05 -6.12
C GLU A 146 11.86 -7.52 -5.36
N GLY A 147 11.82 -6.21 -5.16
CA GLY A 147 10.89 -5.52 -4.27
C GLY A 147 11.54 -5.10 -2.96
N SER A 148 12.52 -5.85 -2.45
CA SER A 148 13.19 -5.48 -1.19
C SER A 148 13.83 -4.11 -1.24
N TRP A 149 13.54 -3.29 -0.24
CA TRP A 149 14.13 -1.96 -0.07
C TRP A 149 14.15 -1.56 1.42
N GLN A 150 14.96 -0.58 1.77
CA GLN A 150 14.99 -0.02 3.12
C GLN A 150 15.22 1.48 3.04
N ALA A 151 14.43 2.25 3.74
CA ALA A 151 14.62 3.69 3.89
C ALA A 151 16.02 4.01 4.45
N GLY A 152 16.69 5.00 3.86
CA GLY A 152 18.07 5.38 4.20
C GLY A 152 19.15 4.54 3.54
N VAL A 153 18.82 3.52 2.74
CA VAL A 153 19.76 2.68 2.00
C VAL A 153 19.60 2.95 0.50
N ASP A 154 20.72 3.08 -0.22
CA ASP A 154 20.76 3.30 -1.68
C ASP A 154 19.86 4.46 -2.17
N GLY A 155 19.69 5.49 -1.34
CA GLY A 155 18.89 6.67 -1.65
C GLY A 155 17.39 6.46 -1.50
N ALA A 156 16.94 5.29 -1.02
CA ALA A 156 15.54 5.04 -0.74
C ALA A 156 15.05 5.89 0.46
N GLN A 157 13.84 6.36 0.38
CA GLN A 157 13.20 7.23 1.37
C GLN A 157 11.91 6.60 1.89
N PRO A 158 11.55 6.84 3.15
CA PRO A 158 10.30 6.39 3.70
C PRO A 158 9.12 7.12 3.06
N GLY A 159 7.93 6.52 3.13
CA GLY A 159 6.70 7.14 2.66
C GLY A 159 5.55 6.95 3.63
N ILE A 160 4.45 7.61 3.32
CA ILE A 160 3.19 7.46 4.06
C ILE A 160 2.40 6.31 3.45
N LEU A 161 2.12 5.27 4.23
CA LEU A 161 1.23 4.20 3.79
C LEU A 161 -0.24 4.62 3.91
N GLN A 162 -0.58 5.29 5.04
CA GLN A 162 -1.90 5.90 5.25
C GLN A 162 -1.76 7.24 6.00
N PRO A 163 -2.34 8.32 5.48
CA PRO A 163 -2.39 9.60 6.19
C PRO A 163 -3.32 9.53 7.39
N ALA A 164 -2.97 10.20 8.48
CA ALA A 164 -3.77 10.27 9.71
C ALA A 164 -5.21 10.76 9.48
N GLN A 165 -5.35 11.72 8.57
CA GLN A 165 -6.64 12.32 8.22
C GLN A 165 -6.82 12.30 6.68
N PRO A 166 -7.16 11.15 6.10
CA PRO A 166 -7.35 11.04 4.67
C PRO A 166 -8.52 11.91 4.20
N SER A 167 -8.35 12.58 3.07
CA SER A 167 -9.41 13.37 2.42
C SER A 167 -9.39 13.17 0.91
N PRO A 168 -10.56 13.13 0.24
CA PRO A 168 -10.61 12.95 -1.21
C PRO A 168 -9.78 14.00 -1.96
N GLY A 169 -8.95 13.51 -2.90
CA GLY A 169 -8.00 14.33 -3.67
C GLY A 169 -6.61 14.46 -3.03
N MET A 170 -6.43 14.06 -1.77
CA MET A 170 -5.11 13.98 -1.15
C MET A 170 -4.28 12.90 -1.84
N ALA A 171 -3.04 13.24 -2.22
CA ALA A 171 -2.08 12.29 -2.77
C ALA A 171 -0.81 12.30 -1.92
N TYR A 172 -0.16 11.14 -1.83
CA TYR A 172 1.02 10.95 -1.00
C TYR A 172 1.87 9.81 -1.57
N ARG A 173 3.16 9.90 -1.31
CA ARG A 173 4.14 8.89 -1.70
C ARG A 173 4.22 7.81 -0.63
N GLN A 174 4.03 6.55 -1.05
CA GLN A 174 4.15 5.38 -0.16
C GLN A 174 5.57 4.85 -0.12
N GLU A 175 6.28 4.93 -1.24
CA GLU A 175 7.65 4.47 -1.39
C GLU A 175 8.46 5.38 -2.31
N TYR A 176 9.76 5.45 -2.08
CA TYR A 176 10.66 6.15 -2.98
C TYR A 176 12.06 5.53 -2.99
N GLY A 177 12.36 4.84 -4.05
CA GLY A 177 13.64 4.19 -4.29
C GLY A 177 13.84 3.88 -5.77
N ALA A 178 14.93 3.23 -6.10
CA ALA A 178 15.19 2.83 -7.48
C ALA A 178 14.22 1.75 -7.97
N LYS A 179 13.72 0.91 -7.05
CA LYS A 179 12.91 -0.29 -7.34
C LYS A 179 11.48 -0.22 -6.78
N ALA A 180 11.16 0.81 -5.99
CA ALA A 180 9.86 0.98 -5.35
C ALA A 180 9.51 2.47 -5.38
N ARG A 181 8.39 2.86 -6.02
CA ARG A 181 7.99 4.27 -6.23
C ARG A 181 6.49 4.44 -6.20
N ASP A 182 5.84 3.81 -5.26
CA ASP A 182 4.39 3.81 -5.23
C ASP A 182 3.83 5.10 -4.65
N THR A 183 2.78 5.56 -5.29
CA THR A 183 2.03 6.76 -4.92
C THR A 183 0.56 6.38 -4.78
N ALA A 184 -0.05 6.81 -3.70
CA ALA A 184 -1.48 6.67 -3.50
C ALA A 184 -2.19 8.02 -3.56
N ALA A 185 -3.47 7.99 -3.94
CA ALA A 185 -4.35 9.14 -3.82
C ALA A 185 -5.74 8.70 -3.33
N VAL A 186 -6.27 9.44 -2.35
CA VAL A 186 -7.58 9.18 -1.76
C VAL A 186 -8.67 9.51 -2.77
N LEU A 187 -9.54 8.54 -3.06
CA LEU A 187 -10.69 8.68 -3.94
C LEU A 187 -11.97 8.99 -3.16
N SER A 188 -12.22 8.29 -2.05
CA SER A 188 -13.47 8.37 -1.29
C SER A 188 -13.29 7.83 0.13
N LEU A 189 -14.16 8.27 1.05
CA LEU A 189 -14.28 7.75 2.43
C LEU A 189 -15.65 7.08 2.69
N HIS A 190 -16.49 6.97 1.65
CA HIS A 190 -17.89 6.60 1.81
C HIS A 190 -18.31 5.45 0.89
N GLN A 191 -17.34 4.65 0.45
CA GLN A 191 -17.62 3.50 -0.40
C GLN A 191 -18.08 2.29 0.43
N ARG A 192 -18.50 1.25 -0.28
CA ARG A 192 -18.82 -0.07 0.28
C ARG A 192 -17.94 -1.11 -0.38
N ALA A 193 -17.52 -2.10 0.38
CA ALA A 193 -16.83 -3.27 -0.14
C ALA A 193 -17.54 -4.54 0.33
N LYS A 194 -17.88 -5.41 -0.62
CA LYS A 194 -18.41 -6.74 -0.33
C LYS A 194 -17.36 -7.77 -0.70
N VAL A 195 -16.88 -8.50 0.28
CA VAL A 195 -15.87 -9.54 0.17
C VAL A 195 -16.33 -10.78 0.95
N PRO A 196 -15.66 -11.94 0.85
CA PRO A 196 -16.05 -13.16 1.55
C PRO A 196 -16.19 -13.00 3.07
N SER A 197 -15.37 -12.14 3.71
CA SER A 197 -15.47 -11.87 5.15
C SER A 197 -16.67 -10.99 5.55
N GLY A 198 -17.35 -10.34 4.61
CA GLY A 198 -18.55 -9.56 4.90
C GLY A 198 -18.77 -8.34 4.01
N LEU A 199 -19.72 -7.52 4.41
CA LEU A 199 -20.01 -6.20 3.82
C LEU A 199 -19.45 -5.13 4.75
N PHE A 200 -18.60 -4.27 4.21
CA PHE A 200 -18.03 -3.11 4.90
C PHE A 200 -18.62 -1.82 4.33
N GLU A 201 -18.98 -0.91 5.22
CA GLU A 201 -19.48 0.43 4.88
C GLU A 201 -18.50 1.50 5.29
N HIS A 202 -18.61 2.71 4.75
CA HIS A 202 -17.69 3.83 5.01
C HIS A 202 -16.22 3.48 4.75
N VAL A 203 -16.01 2.74 3.67
CA VAL A 203 -14.67 2.28 3.29
C VAL A 203 -13.89 3.43 2.67
N LEU A 204 -12.66 3.64 3.14
CA LEU A 204 -11.66 4.46 2.47
C LEU A 204 -11.22 3.75 1.19
N VAL A 205 -11.23 4.47 0.08
CA VAL A 205 -10.70 3.96 -1.20
C VAL A 205 -9.59 4.87 -1.67
N THR A 206 -8.45 4.26 -1.99
CA THR A 206 -7.33 4.91 -2.66
C THR A 206 -7.16 4.35 -4.08
N LYS A 207 -6.53 5.13 -4.93
CA LYS A 207 -5.88 4.62 -6.13
C LYS A 207 -4.37 4.58 -5.88
N GLU A 208 -3.75 3.49 -6.29
CA GLU A 208 -2.32 3.31 -6.24
C GLU A 208 -1.75 3.20 -7.66
N PHE A 209 -0.64 3.86 -7.90
CA PHE A 209 0.04 3.89 -9.19
C PHE A 209 1.54 4.08 -9.00
N THR A 210 2.32 3.60 -9.96
CA THR A 210 3.78 3.72 -9.94
C THR A 210 4.32 4.17 -11.32
N PRO A 211 5.31 5.07 -11.38
CA PRO A 211 5.97 5.41 -12.64
C PRO A 211 6.82 4.27 -13.20
N LEU A 212 7.13 3.23 -12.40
CA LEU A 212 7.86 2.05 -12.83
C LEU A 212 6.99 1.16 -13.73
N GLU A 213 5.68 1.14 -13.49
CA GLU A 213 4.67 0.43 -14.28
C GLU A 213 3.50 1.36 -14.65
N PRO A 214 3.66 2.29 -15.60
CA PRO A 214 2.69 3.37 -15.86
C PRO A 214 1.29 2.91 -16.31
N LYS A 215 1.15 1.65 -16.68
CA LYS A 215 -0.15 1.05 -17.06
C LYS A 215 -0.87 0.44 -15.87
N LEU A 216 -0.14 0.14 -14.78
CA LEU A 216 -0.70 -0.46 -13.58
C LEU A 216 -1.44 0.62 -12.79
N LEU A 217 -2.67 0.31 -12.45
CA LEU A 217 -3.51 1.10 -11.54
C LEU A 217 -4.29 0.15 -10.66
N LYS A 218 -4.16 0.34 -9.35
CA LYS A 218 -4.95 -0.40 -8.36
C LYS A 218 -5.91 0.52 -7.63
N HIS A 219 -6.99 -0.05 -7.13
CA HIS A 219 -7.88 0.56 -6.14
C HIS A 219 -7.86 -0.30 -4.89
N ASP A 220 -7.50 0.30 -3.76
CA ASP A 220 -7.40 -0.36 -2.47
C ASP A 220 -8.48 0.16 -1.52
N PHE A 221 -9.12 -0.76 -0.83
CA PHE A 221 -10.27 -0.51 0.02
C PHE A 221 -9.93 -0.85 1.46
N PHE A 222 -10.05 0.13 2.36
CA PHE A 222 -9.70 -0.01 3.76
C PHE A 222 -10.93 0.20 4.64
N ALA A 223 -11.26 -0.79 5.46
CA ALA A 223 -12.37 -0.71 6.40
C ALA A 223 -11.89 -0.23 7.78
N LEU A 224 -12.71 0.62 8.42
CA LEU A 224 -12.43 1.12 9.78
C LEU A 224 -12.25 -0.03 10.77
N GLY A 225 -11.17 0.03 11.55
CA GLY A 225 -10.84 -0.94 12.58
C GLY A 225 -10.37 -2.31 12.07
N VAL A 226 -10.31 -2.48 10.74
CA VAL A 226 -9.91 -3.75 10.10
C VAL A 226 -8.63 -3.58 9.29
N GLY A 227 -8.55 -2.60 8.41
CA GLY A 227 -7.46 -2.44 7.45
C GLY A 227 -7.90 -2.77 6.03
N PRO A 228 -6.97 -3.23 5.14
CA PRO A 228 -7.27 -3.59 3.77
C PRO A 228 -8.30 -4.73 3.73
N VAL A 229 -9.33 -4.58 2.90
CA VAL A 229 -10.38 -5.61 2.73
C VAL A 229 -10.51 -6.06 1.28
N LEU A 230 -10.10 -5.21 0.34
CA LEU A 230 -10.16 -5.48 -1.10
C LEU A 230 -9.10 -4.68 -1.82
N SER A 231 -8.37 -5.30 -2.74
CA SER A 231 -7.55 -4.64 -3.75
C SER A 231 -7.97 -5.09 -5.14
N LEU A 232 -8.04 -4.14 -6.08
CA LEU A 232 -8.45 -4.38 -7.45
C LEU A 232 -7.45 -3.76 -8.41
N THR A 233 -6.84 -4.55 -9.27
CA THR A 233 -6.14 -4.03 -10.43
C THR A 233 -7.17 -3.61 -11.48
N VAL A 234 -7.32 -2.29 -11.65
CA VAL A 234 -8.31 -1.69 -12.57
C VAL A 234 -7.75 -1.36 -13.94
N SER A 235 -6.42 -1.36 -14.06
CA SER A 235 -5.69 -1.22 -15.32
C SER A 235 -4.33 -1.92 -15.23
N GLY A 236 -3.82 -2.42 -16.34
CA GLY A 236 -2.51 -3.08 -16.42
C GLY A 236 -2.49 -4.53 -15.93
N GLY A 237 -3.61 -5.06 -15.50
CA GLY A 237 -3.78 -6.42 -14.99
C GLY A 237 -5.24 -6.72 -14.69
N SER A 238 -5.50 -7.82 -13.98
CA SER A 238 -6.84 -8.27 -13.59
C SER A 238 -6.86 -8.82 -12.16
N ASP A 239 -5.85 -8.52 -11.34
CA ASP A 239 -5.74 -9.07 -10.01
C ASP A 239 -6.82 -8.51 -9.09
N ARG A 240 -7.33 -9.41 -8.26
CA ARG A 240 -8.30 -9.14 -7.24
C ARG A 240 -7.88 -9.85 -5.96
N GLU A 241 -7.65 -9.09 -4.90
CA GLU A 241 -7.36 -9.59 -3.58
C GLU A 241 -8.50 -9.28 -2.63
N GLU A 242 -9.03 -10.29 -1.97
CA GLU A 242 -10.22 -10.20 -1.10
C GLU A 242 -9.92 -10.74 0.29
N LEU A 243 -10.33 -10.00 1.30
CA LEU A 243 -10.27 -10.45 2.68
C LEU A 243 -11.22 -11.65 2.90
N LEU A 244 -10.65 -12.79 3.26
CA LEU A 244 -11.39 -13.98 3.68
C LEU A 244 -11.69 -13.96 5.17
N ARG A 245 -10.72 -13.48 5.99
CA ARG A 245 -10.83 -13.46 7.45
C ARG A 245 -9.88 -12.43 8.06
N PHE A 246 -10.36 -11.74 9.07
CA PHE A 246 -9.57 -10.91 9.98
C PHE A 246 -9.67 -11.49 11.39
N GLU A 247 -8.52 -11.67 12.03
CA GLU A 247 -8.37 -12.10 13.41
C GLU A 247 -7.70 -10.96 14.18
N PRO A 248 -8.44 -10.18 14.97
CA PRO A 248 -7.83 -9.13 15.78
C PRO A 248 -6.92 -9.74 16.85
N ALA A 249 -5.87 -9.01 17.24
CA ALA A 249 -5.04 -9.40 18.36
C ALA A 249 -5.89 -9.64 19.61
N PRO A 250 -5.51 -10.59 20.46
CA PRO A 250 -6.11 -10.75 21.78
C PRO A 250 -6.06 -9.44 22.58
N PRO A 251 -7.03 -9.20 23.49
CA PRO A 251 -7.10 -8.01 24.32
C PRO A 251 -5.87 -7.85 25.24
#